data_56c031ed70d076ed6b545f5d4551a299
#
_entry.id   56c031ed70d076ed6b545f5d4551a299
#
_cell.length_a   1.000
_cell.length_b   1.000
_cell.length_c   1.000
_cell.angle_alpha   90.00
_cell.angle_beta   90.00
_cell.angle_gamma   90.00
#
_symmetry.space_group_name_H-M   'P 1'
#
loop_
_entity.id
_entity.type
_entity.pdbx_description
1 polymer ?
#
loop_
_entity_poly.entity_id
_entity_poly.type
_entity_poly.pdbx_seq_one_letter_code
_entity_poly.pdbx_strand_id
1 'polypeptide(L)'
;MSRSSKLYNKDLAPTPSSEKKWGWFEIFNVWANDVQSLFGYTLAASLFIASGLIGWAVFLALILAGFFIMWLVNLSGKPSVKHGIPYPVFARVSMGVFGANFPAMARGLVAMFWYCLLYTSPSPRD
;
A
#
# COMPACT_ATOMS: atom_id res chain seq x y z
N MET A 1 -35.79 4.20 3.44
CA MET A 1 -35.34 4.99 2.26
C MET A 1 -34.51 4.08 1.39
N SER A 2 -35.10 3.57 0.31
CA SER A 2 -34.42 2.72 -0.67
C SER A 2 -33.52 3.60 -1.56
N ARG A 3 -32.23 3.68 -1.26
CA ARG A 3 -31.25 4.25 -2.18
C ARG A 3 -30.79 3.16 -3.15
N SER A 4 -31.60 2.88 -4.14
CA SER A 4 -31.19 2.24 -5.38
C SER A 4 -30.34 3.25 -6.20
N SER A 5 -29.21 3.62 -5.66
CA SER A 5 -28.28 4.49 -6.37
C SER A 5 -27.40 3.59 -7.22
N LYS A 6 -27.35 3.82 -8.54
CA LYS A 6 -26.41 3.15 -9.48
C LYS A 6 -24.93 3.25 -9.06
N LEU A 7 -24.64 4.08 -8.07
CA LEU A 7 -23.31 4.33 -7.50
C LEU A 7 -23.07 3.58 -6.18
N TYR A 8 -24.06 2.84 -5.66
CA TYR A 8 -23.88 2.06 -4.45
C TYR A 8 -23.32 0.67 -4.80
N ASN A 9 -22.19 0.35 -4.27
CA ASN A 9 -21.60 -0.99 -4.33
C ASN A 9 -21.51 -1.56 -2.92
N LYS A 10 -22.07 -2.73 -2.71
CA LYS A 10 -22.10 -3.44 -1.43
C LYS A 10 -20.66 -3.78 -0.97
N ASP A 11 -19.77 -4.13 -1.89
CA ASP A 11 -18.38 -4.50 -1.60
C ASP A 11 -17.52 -3.30 -1.14
N LEU A 12 -18.00 -2.08 -1.38
CA LEU A 12 -17.36 -0.85 -0.94
C LEU A 12 -18.04 -0.23 0.28
N ALA A 13 -19.03 -0.91 0.86
CA ALA A 13 -19.72 -0.44 2.05
C ALA A 13 -18.78 -0.49 3.26
N PRO A 14 -18.94 0.43 4.24
CA PRO A 14 -18.17 0.40 5.48
C PRO A 14 -18.36 -0.92 6.23
N THR A 15 -17.26 -1.53 6.64
CA THR A 15 -17.30 -2.78 7.43
C THR A 15 -17.86 -2.49 8.82
N PRO A 16 -18.91 -3.20 9.26
CA PRO A 16 -19.49 -3.05 10.59
C PRO A 16 -18.48 -3.41 11.67
N SER A 17 -18.57 -2.75 12.83
CA SER A 17 -17.61 -2.93 13.93
C SER A 17 -17.53 -4.36 14.45
N SER A 18 -18.59 -5.13 14.32
CA SER A 18 -18.65 -6.55 14.70
C SER A 18 -17.79 -7.46 13.82
N GLU A 19 -17.52 -7.05 12.59
CA GLU A 19 -16.72 -7.82 11.62
C GLU A 19 -15.24 -7.41 11.61
N LYS A 20 -14.87 -6.35 12.34
CA LYS A 20 -13.48 -5.91 12.46
C LYS A 20 -12.72 -6.81 13.43
N LYS A 21 -12.08 -7.86 12.89
CA LYS A 21 -11.34 -8.86 13.66
C LYS A 21 -9.84 -8.62 13.69
N TRP A 22 -9.34 -7.76 12.80
CA TRP A 22 -7.90 -7.50 12.67
C TRP A 22 -7.42 -6.50 13.70
N GLY A 23 -6.41 -6.89 14.47
CA GLY A 23 -5.70 -6.04 15.40
C GLY A 23 -4.41 -5.45 14.79
N TRP A 24 -3.58 -4.88 15.62
CA TRP A 24 -2.30 -4.30 15.21
C TRP A 24 -1.32 -5.35 14.70
N PHE A 25 -1.37 -6.57 15.24
CA PHE A 25 -0.45 -7.65 14.87
C PHE A 25 -0.74 -8.20 13.46
N GLU A 26 -2.01 -8.38 13.13
CA GLU A 26 -2.41 -8.81 11.79
C GLU A 26 -2.03 -7.77 10.73
N ILE A 27 -2.27 -6.49 11.03
CA ILE A 27 -1.88 -5.38 10.15
C ILE A 27 -0.36 -5.32 9.99
N PHE A 28 0.39 -5.49 11.08
CA PHE A 28 1.85 -5.55 11.04
C PHE A 28 2.35 -6.67 10.14
N ASN A 29 1.80 -7.89 10.26
CA ASN A 29 2.20 -9.03 9.44
C ASN A 29 1.91 -8.80 7.95
N VAL A 30 0.76 -8.21 7.60
CA VAL A 30 0.43 -7.88 6.21
C VAL A 30 1.45 -6.89 5.64
N TRP A 31 1.75 -5.82 6.36
CA TRP A 31 2.73 -4.82 5.92
C TRP A 31 4.15 -5.37 5.89
N ALA A 32 4.54 -6.19 6.86
CA ALA A 32 5.85 -6.82 6.87
C ALA A 32 6.05 -7.72 5.65
N ASN A 33 5.01 -8.45 5.25
CA ASN A 33 5.05 -9.28 4.04
C ASN A 33 5.08 -8.44 2.76
N ASP A 34 4.33 -7.34 2.70
CA ASP A 34 4.25 -6.47 1.52
C ASP A 34 5.57 -5.70 1.26
N VAL A 35 6.28 -5.33 2.30
CA VAL A 35 7.58 -4.64 2.21
C VAL A 35 8.72 -5.58 1.79
N GLN A 36 8.63 -6.87 2.08
CA GLN A 36 9.64 -7.86 1.70
C GLN A 36 9.55 -8.18 0.21
N SER A 37 10.42 -7.58 -0.59
CA SER A 37 10.53 -7.88 -2.01
C SER A 37 11.99 -8.04 -2.44
N LEU A 38 12.24 -8.99 -3.34
CA LEU A 38 13.56 -9.17 -3.96
C LEU A 38 14.04 -7.88 -4.64
N PHE A 39 13.13 -7.12 -5.24
CA PHE A 39 13.45 -5.83 -5.83
C PHE A 39 13.99 -4.82 -4.79
N GLY A 40 13.41 -4.76 -3.60
CA GLY A 40 13.90 -3.90 -2.52
C GLY A 40 15.31 -4.26 -2.09
N TYR A 41 15.63 -5.54 -1.99
CA TYR A 41 16.97 -6.00 -1.65
C TYR A 41 18.00 -5.70 -2.75
N THR A 42 17.65 -5.94 -4.02
CA THR A 42 18.54 -5.64 -5.16
C THR A 42 18.74 -4.13 -5.31
N LEU A 43 17.72 -3.31 -5.07
CA LEU A 43 17.84 -1.86 -5.06
C LEU A 43 18.81 -1.39 -3.96
N ALA A 44 18.66 -1.89 -2.74
CA ALA A 44 19.57 -1.56 -1.66
C ALA A 44 21.03 -1.96 -2.00
N ALA A 45 21.23 -3.17 -2.55
CA ALA A 45 22.54 -3.62 -2.99
C ALA A 45 23.13 -2.73 -4.09
N SER A 46 22.30 -2.31 -5.07
CA SER A 46 22.73 -1.42 -6.16
C SER A 46 23.18 -0.04 -5.67
N LEU A 47 22.57 0.49 -4.62
CA LEU A 47 22.98 1.75 -4.01
C LEU A 47 24.39 1.69 -3.43
N PHE A 48 24.79 0.55 -2.87
CA PHE A 48 26.16 0.34 -2.42
C PHE A 48 27.15 0.29 -3.60
N ILE A 49 26.82 -0.51 -4.60
CA ILE A 49 27.75 -0.81 -5.71
C ILE A 49 27.85 0.37 -6.69
N ALA A 50 26.70 0.92 -7.11
CA ALA A 50 26.66 1.95 -8.17
C ALA A 50 27.00 3.35 -7.66
N SER A 51 26.64 3.67 -6.41
CA SER A 51 26.82 5.02 -5.86
C SER A 51 28.08 5.16 -5.00
N GLY A 52 28.78 4.08 -4.70
CA GLY A 52 29.98 4.09 -3.86
C GLY A 52 29.74 4.66 -2.46
N LEU A 53 28.50 4.62 -1.98
CA LEU A 53 28.12 5.19 -0.71
C LEU A 53 28.63 4.30 0.46
N ILE A 54 29.01 4.98 1.53
CA ILE A 54 29.42 4.31 2.76
C ILE A 54 28.22 3.57 3.34
N GLY A 55 28.39 2.32 3.78
CA GLY A 55 27.32 1.47 4.30
C GLY A 55 26.42 2.12 5.35
N TRP A 56 27.00 2.91 6.25
CA TRP A 56 26.25 3.68 7.25
C TRP A 56 25.33 4.72 6.66
N ALA A 57 25.73 5.39 5.57
CA ALA A 57 24.89 6.38 4.91
C ALA A 57 23.66 5.73 4.27
N VAL A 58 23.82 4.58 3.61
CA VAL A 58 22.71 3.81 3.03
C VAL A 58 21.77 3.30 4.14
N PHE A 59 22.33 2.77 5.23
CA PHE A 59 21.55 2.28 6.36
C PHE A 59 20.71 3.38 7.00
N LEU A 60 21.29 4.53 7.29
CA LEU A 60 20.57 5.69 7.84
C LEU A 60 19.52 6.21 6.87
N ALA A 61 19.81 6.27 5.57
CA ALA A 61 18.84 6.69 4.57
C ALA A 61 17.63 5.75 4.50
N LEU A 62 17.85 4.43 4.60
CA LEU A 62 16.77 3.44 4.64
C LEU A 62 15.91 3.58 5.89
N ILE A 63 16.52 3.81 7.06
CA ILE A 63 15.77 4.05 8.31
C ILE A 63 14.91 5.32 8.19
N LEU A 64 15.49 6.41 7.71
CA LEU A 64 14.77 7.67 7.53
C LEU A 64 13.64 7.52 6.51
N ALA A 65 13.89 6.88 5.38
CA ALA A 65 12.86 6.60 4.37
C ALA A 65 11.71 5.76 4.96
N GLY A 66 12.04 4.71 5.72
CA GLY A 66 11.06 3.88 6.42
C GLY A 66 10.22 4.68 7.41
N PHE A 67 10.85 5.59 8.17
CA PHE A 67 10.14 6.46 9.09
C PHE A 67 9.15 7.41 8.37
N PHE A 68 9.59 8.04 7.28
CA PHE A 68 8.72 8.91 6.48
C PHE A 68 7.56 8.14 5.85
N ILE A 69 7.82 6.96 5.29
CA ILE A 69 6.78 6.10 4.72
C ILE A 69 5.78 5.68 5.80
N MET A 70 6.25 5.25 6.97
CA MET A 70 5.39 4.90 8.09
C MET A 70 4.48 6.07 8.48
N TRP A 71 5.01 7.28 8.53
CA TRP A 71 4.24 8.47 8.87
C TRP A 71 3.15 8.78 7.83
N LEU A 72 3.51 8.76 6.54
CA LEU A 72 2.57 8.99 5.43
C LEU A 72 1.48 7.90 5.35
N VAL A 73 1.86 6.64 5.55
CA VAL A 73 0.90 5.52 5.55
C VAL A 73 -0.07 5.63 6.73
N ASN A 74 0.39 6.05 7.90
CA ASN A 74 -0.50 6.29 9.04
C ASN A 74 -1.52 7.41 8.78
N LEU A 75 -1.12 8.47 8.08
CA LEU A 75 -2.05 9.56 7.72
C LEU A 75 -3.20 9.08 6.84
N SER A 76 -2.94 8.20 5.89
CA SER A 76 -3.95 7.66 4.96
C SER A 76 -4.67 6.43 5.52
N GLY A 77 -3.96 5.57 6.24
CA GLY A 77 -4.48 4.30 6.75
C GLY A 77 -5.37 4.45 7.98
N LYS A 78 -5.03 5.35 8.90
CA LYS A 78 -5.76 5.52 10.16
C LYS A 78 -7.25 5.85 9.98
N PRO A 79 -7.66 6.78 9.09
CA PRO A 79 -9.07 7.02 8.81
C PRO A 79 -9.75 5.80 8.17
N SER A 80 -9.08 5.11 7.26
CA SER A 80 -9.62 3.93 6.58
C SER A 80 -9.91 2.80 7.56
N VAL A 81 -8.99 2.51 8.48
CA VAL A 81 -9.17 1.51 9.54
C VAL A 81 -10.28 1.91 10.52
N LYS A 82 -10.30 3.17 10.96
CA LYS A 82 -11.30 3.68 11.89
C LYS A 82 -12.72 3.54 11.34
N HIS A 83 -12.92 3.90 10.09
CA HIS A 83 -14.24 3.88 9.44
C HIS A 83 -14.54 2.57 8.68
N GLY A 84 -13.57 1.68 8.54
CA GLY A 84 -13.73 0.42 7.79
C GLY A 84 -14.04 0.63 6.32
N ILE A 85 -13.43 1.65 5.70
CA ILE A 85 -13.65 2.02 4.31
C ILE A 85 -12.42 1.73 3.46
N PRO A 86 -12.58 1.20 2.23
CA PRO A 86 -11.48 0.98 1.31
C PRO A 86 -10.96 2.31 0.74
N TYR A 87 -9.72 2.28 0.24
CA TYR A 87 -9.04 3.46 -0.31
C TYR A 87 -9.84 4.24 -1.37
N PRO A 88 -10.52 3.60 -2.35
CA PRO A 88 -11.32 4.36 -3.33
C PRO A 88 -12.45 5.18 -2.73
N VAL A 89 -13.02 4.71 -1.61
CA VAL A 89 -14.08 5.45 -0.90
C VAL A 89 -13.48 6.60 -0.12
N PHE A 90 -12.32 6.38 0.52
CA PHE A 90 -11.58 7.44 1.20
C PHE A 90 -11.17 8.57 0.23
N ALA A 91 -10.69 8.22 -0.95
CA ALA A 91 -10.30 9.20 -1.98
C ALA A 91 -11.46 10.08 -2.46
N ARG A 92 -12.72 9.62 -2.34
CA ARG A 92 -13.91 10.43 -2.68
C ARG A 92 -14.08 11.66 -1.80
N VAL A 93 -13.55 11.65 -0.59
CA VAL A 93 -13.64 12.78 0.34
C VAL A 93 -12.87 14.00 -0.21
N SER A 94 -11.71 13.74 -0.82
CA SER A 94 -10.84 14.80 -1.35
C SER A 94 -11.07 15.12 -2.83
N MET A 95 -11.40 14.10 -3.64
CA MET A 95 -11.46 14.22 -5.11
C MET A 95 -12.88 14.09 -5.69
N GLY A 96 -13.89 13.88 -4.84
CA GLY A 96 -15.25 13.61 -5.28
C GLY A 96 -15.41 12.21 -5.90
N VAL A 97 -16.66 11.88 -6.30
CA VAL A 97 -17.02 10.53 -6.77
C VAL A 97 -16.31 10.14 -8.06
N PHE A 98 -16.22 11.07 -9.00
CA PHE A 98 -15.58 10.83 -10.31
C PHE A 98 -14.06 10.97 -10.23
N GLY A 99 -13.56 11.96 -9.49
CA GLY A 99 -12.12 12.18 -9.34
C GLY A 99 -11.40 11.04 -8.62
N ALA A 100 -12.07 10.33 -7.73
CA ALA A 100 -11.51 9.17 -7.02
C ALA A 100 -11.19 7.98 -7.94
N ASN A 101 -11.75 7.94 -9.15
CA ASN A 101 -11.41 6.89 -10.12
C ASN A 101 -9.98 7.02 -10.62
N PHE A 102 -9.46 8.24 -10.72
CA PHE A 102 -8.09 8.46 -11.19
C PHE A 102 -7.03 7.79 -10.28
N PRO A 103 -6.97 8.07 -8.97
CA PRO A 103 -6.01 7.40 -8.09
C PRO A 103 -6.30 5.90 -7.93
N ALA A 104 -7.54 5.45 -8.07
CA ALA A 104 -7.88 4.03 -8.06
C ALA A 104 -7.30 3.32 -9.29
N MET A 105 -7.42 3.91 -10.48
CA MET A 105 -6.82 3.39 -11.72
C MET A 105 -5.29 3.42 -11.65
N ALA A 106 -4.69 4.51 -11.20
CA ALA A 106 -3.24 4.63 -11.03
C ALA A 106 -2.70 3.53 -10.10
N ARG A 107 -3.38 3.27 -8.98
CA ARG A 107 -3.03 2.17 -8.07
C ARG A 107 -3.14 0.80 -8.75
N GLY A 108 -4.17 0.58 -9.57
CA GLY A 108 -4.34 -0.64 -10.34
C GLY A 108 -3.20 -0.87 -11.34
N LEU A 109 -2.78 0.17 -12.04
CA LEU A 109 -1.63 0.13 -12.96
C LEU A 109 -0.33 -0.19 -12.23
N VAL A 110 -0.08 0.44 -11.08
CA VAL A 110 1.09 0.14 -10.25
C VAL A 110 1.05 -1.31 -9.76
N ALA A 111 -0.11 -1.81 -9.34
CA ALA A 111 -0.26 -3.20 -8.93
C ALA A 111 0.02 -4.18 -10.06
N MET A 112 -0.44 -3.90 -11.28
CA MET A 112 -0.13 -4.72 -12.47
C MET A 112 1.37 -4.70 -12.77
N PHE A 113 2.03 -3.54 -12.67
CA PHE A 113 3.47 -3.43 -12.86
C PHE A 113 4.25 -4.28 -11.85
N TRP A 114 3.89 -4.22 -10.56
CA TRP A 114 4.48 -5.06 -9.52
C TRP A 114 4.24 -6.55 -9.76
N TYR A 115 3.04 -6.91 -10.19
CA TYR A 115 2.72 -8.29 -10.53
C TYR A 115 3.58 -8.82 -11.68
N CYS A 116 3.78 -8.01 -12.73
CA CYS A 116 4.68 -8.36 -13.83
C CYS A 116 6.12 -8.56 -13.35
N LEU A 117 6.63 -7.70 -12.48
CA LEU A 117 7.97 -7.85 -11.90
C LEU A 117 8.13 -9.14 -11.10
N LEU A 118 7.12 -9.50 -10.30
CA LEU A 118 7.11 -10.74 -9.54
C LEU A 118 7.09 -11.98 -10.44
N TYR A 119 6.35 -11.89 -11.54
CA TYR A 119 6.20 -13.00 -12.48
C TYR A 119 7.45 -13.24 -13.33
N THR A 120 8.20 -12.18 -13.63
CA THR A 120 9.43 -12.22 -14.42
C THR A 120 10.69 -12.41 -13.59
N SER A 121 10.61 -12.32 -12.27
CA SER A 121 11.76 -12.60 -11.41
C SER A 121 12.06 -14.10 -11.39
N PRO A 122 13.35 -14.52 -11.53
CA PRO A 122 13.71 -15.92 -11.50
C PRO A 122 13.29 -16.56 -10.16
N SER A 123 12.57 -17.66 -10.28
CA SER A 123 12.18 -18.46 -9.12
C SER A 123 13.39 -19.23 -8.57
N PRO A 124 13.56 -19.37 -7.27
CA PRO A 124 14.59 -20.24 -6.69
C PRO A 124 14.44 -21.72 -7.08
N ARG A 125 13.38 -22.08 -7.81
CA ARG A 125 13.09 -23.44 -8.27
C ARG A 125 13.47 -23.69 -9.73
N ASP A 126 13.86 -22.65 -10.45
CA ASP A 126 14.37 -22.73 -11.83
C ASP A 126 15.89 -22.73 -11.82
#